data_a461becfd741a66915e4c0b2d50479a5
#
_entry.id   a461becfd741a66915e4c0b2d50479a5
#
_cell.length_a   1.000
_cell.length_b   1.000
_cell.length_c   1.000
_cell.angle_alpha   90.00
_cell.angle_beta   90.00
_cell.angle_gamma   90.00
#
_symmetry.space_group_name_H-M   'P 1'
#
loop_
_entity.id
_entity.type
_entity.pdbx_description
1 polymer ?
#
loop_
_entity_poly.entity_id
_entity_poly.type
_entity_poly.pdbx_seq_one_letter_code
_entity_poly.pdbx_strand_id
1 'polypeptide(L)'
;MIFDPPLQSGQLLARYKRFLTDVQLDNGEVITIHCANTGAMTGCADPGTRVWYSTSDNPKRKLPNSWEIAESPAGHFICVNTARANQIARELIEQEAIAPLAGYSRLRTEVKYGEENSRIDLLLEDDDKGNCYIEVKSVTLLDEREDPGMGYFPDAVTARGAKHLRELMAMKAAGHRAVLLFMVLHSGISRMRPATHIDPHYSLLIEQAIAAGVEILCYRPHVGVQGMVAQGFIPFESGHLLPEGSA
;
A
#
# COMPACT_ATOMS: atom_id res chain seq x y z
N MET A 1 -13.58 3.60 -4.10
CA MET A 1 -13.16 5.02 -4.22
C MET A 1 -13.19 5.43 -5.69
N ILE A 2 -13.88 6.53 -6.02
CA ILE A 2 -13.92 7.13 -7.36
C ILE A 2 -13.25 8.49 -7.28
N PHE A 3 -12.51 8.87 -8.31
CA PHE A 3 -11.94 10.21 -8.39
C PHE A 3 -12.99 11.20 -8.91
N ASP A 4 -13.40 12.13 -8.03
CA ASP A 4 -14.35 13.20 -8.35
C ASP A 4 -13.81 14.52 -7.75
N PRO A 5 -13.51 15.53 -8.58
CA PRO A 5 -13.57 15.51 -10.06
C PRO A 5 -12.59 14.52 -10.70
N PRO A 6 -12.78 14.16 -11.99
CA PRO A 6 -11.87 13.28 -12.72
C PRO A 6 -10.42 13.77 -12.70
N LEU A 7 -9.49 12.83 -12.68
CA LEU A 7 -8.05 13.15 -12.73
C LEU A 7 -7.68 13.83 -14.05
N GLN A 8 -6.77 14.79 -13.96
CA GLN A 8 -6.07 15.39 -15.09
C GLN A 8 -4.77 14.66 -15.34
N SER A 9 -4.21 14.77 -16.54
CA SER A 9 -2.98 14.06 -16.90
C SER A 9 -1.92 14.97 -17.49
N GLY A 10 -0.68 14.46 -17.47
CA GLY A 10 0.46 15.08 -18.12
C GLY A 10 1.63 14.09 -18.16
N GLN A 11 2.77 14.53 -18.63
CA GLN A 11 3.99 13.75 -18.75
C GLN A 11 4.98 14.14 -17.66
N LEU A 12 5.51 13.17 -16.93
CA LEU A 12 6.53 13.36 -15.92
C LEU A 12 7.81 13.89 -16.55
N LEU A 13 8.30 15.03 -16.07
CA LEU A 13 9.61 15.56 -16.45
C LEU A 13 10.68 15.17 -15.42
N ALA A 14 10.40 15.43 -14.13
CA ALA A 14 11.33 15.12 -13.06
C ALA A 14 10.61 15.01 -11.71
N ARG A 15 11.12 14.12 -10.84
CA ARG A 15 10.76 14.08 -9.42
C ARG A 15 11.97 14.45 -8.58
N TYR A 16 11.81 15.36 -7.62
CA TYR A 16 12.90 15.86 -6.79
C TYR A 16 12.44 16.20 -5.37
N LYS A 17 13.39 16.33 -4.45
CA LYS A 17 13.13 16.55 -3.02
C LYS A 17 12.12 15.54 -2.42
N ARG A 18 11.94 14.37 -3.05
CA ARG A 18 11.00 13.28 -2.71
C ARG A 18 9.52 13.62 -2.86
N PHE A 19 9.10 14.87 -2.75
CA PHE A 19 7.69 15.28 -2.72
C PHE A 19 7.29 16.28 -3.79
N LEU A 20 8.19 16.69 -4.67
CA LEU A 20 7.93 17.58 -5.80
C LEU A 20 8.06 16.83 -7.13
N THR A 21 7.16 17.12 -8.05
CA THR A 21 7.12 16.48 -9.36
C THR A 21 6.75 17.52 -10.39
N ASP A 22 7.62 17.73 -11.39
CA ASP A 22 7.35 18.58 -12.54
C ASP A 22 6.70 17.76 -13.64
N VAL A 23 5.58 18.25 -14.16
CA VAL A 23 4.73 17.59 -15.16
C VAL A 23 4.48 18.56 -16.31
N GLN A 24 4.69 18.11 -17.53
CA GLN A 24 4.30 18.82 -18.73
C GLN A 24 2.88 18.44 -19.13
N LEU A 25 2.03 19.44 -19.26
CA LEU A 25 0.65 19.28 -19.73
C LEU A 25 0.60 19.17 -21.26
N ASP A 26 -0.55 18.70 -21.80
CA ASP A 26 -0.73 18.54 -23.26
C ASP A 26 -0.67 19.89 -24.04
N ASN A 27 -0.89 21.02 -23.35
CA ASN A 27 -0.73 22.38 -23.93
C ASN A 27 0.73 22.90 -23.89
N GLY A 28 1.68 22.11 -23.39
CA GLY A 28 3.10 22.46 -23.25
C GLY A 28 3.44 23.20 -21.95
N GLU A 29 2.48 23.58 -21.14
CA GLU A 29 2.71 24.20 -19.82
C GLU A 29 3.39 23.19 -18.88
N VAL A 30 4.28 23.67 -18.01
CA VAL A 30 4.91 22.87 -16.97
C VAL A 30 4.38 23.31 -15.61
N ILE A 31 3.86 22.35 -14.86
CA ILE A 31 3.37 22.56 -13.49
C ILE A 31 4.14 21.71 -12.50
N THR A 32 4.28 22.18 -11.27
CA THR A 32 4.82 21.38 -10.16
C THR A 32 3.66 20.83 -9.33
N ILE A 33 3.60 19.52 -9.15
CA ILE A 33 2.58 18.82 -8.34
C ILE A 33 3.20 18.15 -7.11
N HIS A 34 2.40 17.87 -6.11
CA HIS A 34 2.82 17.18 -4.90
C HIS A 34 2.85 15.65 -5.11
N CYS A 35 3.95 15.01 -4.73
CA CYS A 35 4.07 13.55 -4.63
C CYS A 35 3.98 13.14 -3.16
N ALA A 36 2.95 12.40 -2.78
CA ALA A 36 2.77 11.94 -1.40
C ALA A 36 3.68 10.74 -1.04
N ASN A 37 4.19 10.03 -2.03
CA ASN A 37 5.12 8.92 -1.84
C ASN A 37 6.55 9.44 -1.68
N THR A 38 7.17 9.17 -0.53
CA THR A 38 8.58 9.51 -0.27
C THR A 38 9.53 8.33 -0.49
N GLY A 39 9.03 7.15 -0.89
CA GLY A 39 9.80 5.95 -1.21
C GLY A 39 10.61 6.05 -2.51
N ALA A 40 11.25 4.96 -2.88
CA ALA A 40 12.09 4.89 -4.08
C ALA A 40 11.28 5.11 -5.38
N MET A 41 10.02 4.63 -5.43
CA MET A 41 9.14 4.70 -6.59
C MET A 41 9.77 4.07 -7.86
N THR A 42 10.48 2.98 -7.67
CA THR A 42 11.13 2.23 -8.76
C THR A 42 10.07 1.77 -9.77
N GLY A 43 10.33 2.04 -11.05
CA GLY A 43 9.46 1.63 -12.17
C GLY A 43 8.19 2.47 -12.35
N CYS A 44 7.98 3.54 -11.55
CA CYS A 44 6.80 4.40 -11.68
C CYS A 44 7.11 5.90 -11.71
N ALA A 45 8.39 6.30 -11.63
CA ALA A 45 8.79 7.70 -11.57
C ALA A 45 9.89 8.06 -12.60
N ASP A 46 9.96 7.35 -13.71
CA ASP A 46 10.91 7.64 -14.79
C ASP A 46 10.42 8.82 -15.64
N PRO A 47 11.30 9.74 -16.08
CA PRO A 47 10.94 10.81 -17.01
C PRO A 47 10.23 10.25 -18.25
N GLY A 48 9.17 10.94 -18.69
CA GLY A 48 8.32 10.46 -19.79
C GLY A 48 7.11 9.61 -19.36
N THR A 49 7.06 9.15 -18.11
CA THR A 49 5.91 8.44 -17.57
C THR A 49 4.64 9.31 -17.65
N ARG A 50 3.53 8.74 -18.13
CA ARG A 50 2.21 9.39 -18.04
C ARG A 50 1.76 9.41 -16.58
N VAL A 51 1.40 10.58 -16.09
CA VAL A 51 0.94 10.78 -14.71
C VAL A 51 -0.47 11.35 -14.70
N TRP A 52 -1.21 10.98 -13.66
CA TRP A 52 -2.57 11.44 -13.43
C TRP A 52 -2.62 12.08 -12.05
N TYR A 53 -3.20 13.27 -11.96
CA TYR A 53 -3.22 14.06 -10.73
C TYR A 53 -4.61 14.59 -10.40
N SER A 54 -4.88 14.73 -9.11
CA SER A 54 -6.06 15.39 -8.56
C SER A 54 -5.74 16.85 -8.24
N THR A 55 -6.76 17.71 -8.28
CA THR A 55 -6.67 19.11 -7.87
C THR A 55 -7.54 19.33 -6.64
N SER A 56 -6.99 19.96 -5.62
CA SER A 56 -7.67 20.27 -4.37
C SER A 56 -8.15 21.70 -4.36
N ASP A 57 -9.40 21.91 -3.95
CA ASP A 57 -9.99 23.25 -3.76
C ASP A 57 -9.55 23.95 -2.47
N ASN A 58 -8.69 23.30 -1.66
CA ASN A 58 -8.23 23.90 -0.42
C ASN A 58 -7.21 25.03 -0.67
N PRO A 59 -7.59 26.32 -0.45
CA PRO A 59 -6.73 27.46 -0.75
C PRO A 59 -5.48 27.56 0.14
N LYS A 60 -5.41 26.77 1.23
CA LYS A 60 -4.26 26.74 2.13
C LYS A 60 -3.13 25.85 1.59
N ARG A 61 -3.38 25.04 0.56
CA ARG A 61 -2.35 24.19 -0.03
C ARG A 61 -1.42 24.98 -0.95
N LYS A 62 -0.11 24.89 -0.70
CA LYS A 62 0.91 25.50 -1.57
C LYS A 62 0.96 24.84 -2.95
N LEU A 63 0.71 23.53 -3.02
CA LEU A 63 0.59 22.75 -4.24
C LEU A 63 -0.82 22.16 -4.26
N PRO A 64 -1.73 22.70 -5.09
CA PRO A 64 -3.10 22.22 -5.15
C PRO A 64 -3.18 20.82 -5.77
N ASN A 65 -2.27 20.51 -6.69
CA ASN A 65 -2.26 19.27 -7.45
C ASN A 65 -1.50 18.17 -6.73
N SER A 66 -2.04 16.95 -6.72
CA SER A 66 -1.42 15.76 -6.13
C SER A 66 -1.32 14.64 -7.14
N TRP A 67 -0.13 14.03 -7.28
CA TRP A 67 0.06 12.86 -8.10
C TRP A 67 -0.68 11.65 -7.50
N GLU A 68 -1.60 11.07 -8.25
CA GLU A 68 -2.42 9.93 -7.82
C GLU A 68 -2.00 8.63 -8.51
N ILE A 69 -1.93 8.63 -9.84
CA ILE A 69 -1.68 7.44 -10.66
C ILE A 69 -0.50 7.68 -11.59
N ALA A 70 0.37 6.69 -11.73
CA ALA A 70 1.35 6.57 -12.81
C ALA A 70 0.88 5.48 -13.79
N GLU A 71 1.22 5.63 -15.07
CA GLU A 71 1.02 4.61 -16.09
C GLU A 71 2.39 4.10 -16.54
N SER A 72 2.69 2.83 -16.29
CA SER A 72 3.96 2.23 -16.70
C SER A 72 4.05 2.10 -18.22
N PRO A 73 5.27 1.93 -18.80
CA PRO A 73 5.42 1.65 -20.23
C PRO A 73 4.67 0.42 -20.72
N ALA A 74 4.40 -0.54 -19.85
CA ALA A 74 3.59 -1.73 -20.16
C ALA A 74 2.07 -1.49 -20.06
N GLY A 75 1.63 -0.25 -19.80
CA GLY A 75 0.21 0.12 -19.68
C GLY A 75 -0.43 -0.25 -18.34
N HIS A 76 0.37 -0.54 -17.30
CA HIS A 76 -0.14 -0.78 -15.97
C HIS A 76 -0.39 0.53 -15.22
N PHE A 77 -1.52 0.61 -14.53
CA PHE A 77 -1.83 1.71 -13.62
C PHE A 77 -1.32 1.43 -12.21
N ILE A 78 -0.66 2.42 -11.62
CA ILE A 78 0.01 2.35 -10.32
C ILE A 78 -0.47 3.51 -9.47
N CYS A 79 -1.17 3.25 -8.36
CA CYS A 79 -1.50 4.32 -7.41
C CYS A 79 -0.27 4.66 -6.58
N VAL A 80 0.32 5.81 -6.86
CA VAL A 80 1.54 6.27 -6.19
C VAL A 80 1.25 7.09 -4.92
N ASN A 81 0.02 7.56 -4.73
CA ASN A 81 -0.37 8.27 -3.53
C ASN A 81 -0.59 7.29 -2.37
N THR A 82 0.41 7.18 -1.50
CA THR A 82 0.43 6.21 -0.38
C THR A 82 -0.73 6.39 0.61
N ALA A 83 -1.28 7.60 0.74
CA ALA A 83 -2.44 7.85 1.61
C ALA A 83 -3.72 7.14 1.12
N ARG A 84 -3.77 6.77 -0.17
CA ARG A 84 -4.91 6.06 -0.73
C ARG A 84 -5.02 4.62 -0.25
N ALA A 85 -3.91 3.98 0.13
CA ALA A 85 -3.93 2.60 0.62
C ALA A 85 -4.85 2.44 1.84
N ASN A 86 -4.70 3.30 2.84
CA ASN A 86 -5.55 3.27 4.04
C ASN A 86 -7.00 3.67 3.73
N GLN A 87 -7.19 4.66 2.86
CA GLN A 87 -8.53 5.07 2.45
C GLN A 87 -9.28 3.95 1.73
N ILE A 88 -8.67 3.31 0.72
CA ILE A 88 -9.32 2.25 -0.05
C ILE A 88 -9.53 0.98 0.80
N ALA A 89 -8.57 0.64 1.68
CA ALA A 89 -8.72 -0.47 2.61
C ALA A 89 -9.94 -0.27 3.52
N ARG A 90 -10.08 0.92 4.10
CA ARG A 90 -11.23 1.29 4.92
C ARG A 90 -12.54 1.18 4.13
N GLU A 91 -12.64 1.80 2.95
CA GLU A 91 -13.85 1.78 2.13
C GLU A 91 -14.25 0.34 1.74
N LEU A 92 -13.27 -0.51 1.37
CA LEU A 92 -13.53 -1.90 1.00
C LEU A 92 -13.95 -2.76 2.19
N ILE A 93 -13.44 -2.49 3.40
CA ILE A 93 -13.89 -3.17 4.62
C ILE A 93 -15.32 -2.73 4.97
N GLU A 94 -15.62 -1.42 4.94
CA GLU A 94 -16.97 -0.87 5.19
C GLU A 94 -18.01 -1.40 4.17
N GLN A 95 -17.58 -1.74 2.95
CA GLN A 95 -18.40 -2.37 1.91
C GLN A 95 -18.45 -3.90 2.01
N GLU A 96 -17.81 -4.49 3.03
CA GLU A 96 -17.65 -5.94 3.22
C GLU A 96 -16.99 -6.67 2.03
N ALA A 97 -16.27 -5.95 1.17
CA ALA A 97 -15.59 -6.49 0.01
C ALA A 97 -14.34 -7.32 0.37
N ILE A 98 -13.76 -7.10 1.56
CA ILE A 98 -12.66 -7.90 2.11
C ILE A 98 -13.26 -8.92 3.09
N ALA A 99 -13.82 -10.01 2.55
CA ALA A 99 -14.61 -10.98 3.30
C ALA A 99 -14.03 -11.45 4.65
N PRO A 100 -12.70 -11.72 4.81
CA PRO A 100 -12.12 -12.07 6.10
C PRO A 100 -12.23 -10.97 7.18
N LEU A 101 -12.47 -9.72 6.78
CA LEU A 101 -12.58 -8.56 7.66
C LEU A 101 -14.02 -8.04 7.79
N ALA A 102 -15.00 -8.77 7.25
CA ALA A 102 -16.40 -8.38 7.28
C ALA A 102 -17.08 -8.68 8.62
N GLY A 103 -18.23 -8.02 8.86
CA GLY A 103 -19.13 -8.30 9.97
C GLY A 103 -18.61 -7.85 11.34
N TYR A 104 -17.76 -6.83 11.40
CA TYR A 104 -17.40 -6.11 12.63
C TYR A 104 -18.35 -4.93 12.83
N SER A 105 -18.76 -4.68 14.07
CA SER A 105 -19.73 -3.63 14.40
C SER A 105 -19.16 -2.22 14.33
N ARG A 106 -17.84 -2.06 14.45
CA ARG A 106 -17.18 -0.76 14.46
C ARG A 106 -15.81 -0.80 13.79
N LEU A 107 -15.51 0.26 12.99
CA LEU A 107 -14.19 0.52 12.42
C LEU A 107 -13.66 1.87 12.92
N ARG A 108 -12.42 1.88 13.38
CA ARG A 108 -11.69 3.10 13.78
C ARG A 108 -10.35 3.16 13.05
N THR A 109 -9.87 4.37 12.79
CA THR A 109 -8.60 4.63 12.12
C THR A 109 -7.60 5.31 13.05
N GLU A 110 -6.31 5.10 12.80
CA GLU A 110 -5.20 5.80 13.49
C GLU A 110 -5.28 5.71 15.04
N VAL A 111 -5.64 4.52 15.54
CA VAL A 111 -5.79 4.28 16.99
C VAL A 111 -4.43 4.01 17.62
N LYS A 112 -4.09 4.69 18.69
CA LYS A 112 -2.88 4.39 19.46
C LYS A 112 -2.95 2.99 20.06
N TYR A 113 -1.86 2.23 19.94
CA TYR A 113 -1.75 0.88 20.46
C TYR A 113 -0.29 0.50 20.74
N GLY A 114 -0.09 -0.65 21.37
CA GLY A 114 1.20 -1.24 21.62
C GLY A 114 2.07 -0.47 22.62
N GLU A 115 3.29 -0.93 22.79
CA GLU A 115 4.24 -0.38 23.78
C GLU A 115 5.22 0.63 23.16
N GLU A 116 5.41 0.56 21.82
CA GLU A 116 6.36 1.41 21.10
C GLU A 116 5.74 2.72 20.55
N ASN A 117 4.63 3.23 21.14
CA ASN A 117 3.92 4.43 20.67
C ASN A 117 3.48 4.35 19.20
N SER A 118 2.95 3.23 18.79
CA SER A 118 2.41 3.03 17.43
C SER A 118 0.98 3.52 17.29
N ARG A 119 0.56 3.70 16.05
CA ARG A 119 -0.85 3.85 15.68
C ARG A 119 -1.16 2.81 14.65
N ILE A 120 -2.18 2.00 14.94
CA ILE A 120 -2.68 1.04 13.96
C ILE A 120 -3.48 1.77 12.90
N ASP A 121 -3.32 1.41 11.65
CA ASP A 121 -4.04 2.03 10.55
C ASP A 121 -5.54 1.85 10.67
N LEU A 122 -6.01 0.61 10.94
CA LEU A 122 -7.41 0.28 11.13
C LEU A 122 -7.58 -0.65 12.35
N LEU A 123 -8.58 -0.35 13.17
CA LEU A 123 -9.03 -1.20 14.27
C LEU A 123 -10.49 -1.56 14.04
N LEU A 124 -10.77 -2.86 13.94
CA LEU A 124 -12.13 -3.39 13.94
C LEU A 124 -12.47 -3.88 15.34
N GLU A 125 -13.65 -3.52 15.81
CA GLU A 125 -14.14 -3.86 17.15
C GLU A 125 -15.50 -4.55 17.02
N ASP A 126 -15.69 -5.60 17.79
CA ASP A 126 -16.96 -6.34 17.89
C ASP A 126 -17.04 -7.07 19.21
N ASP A 127 -18.22 -7.11 19.84
CA ASP A 127 -18.41 -7.70 21.16
C ASP A 127 -18.21 -9.23 21.16
N ASP A 128 -18.55 -9.89 20.05
CA ASP A 128 -18.44 -11.36 19.93
C ASP A 128 -17.10 -11.79 19.34
N LYS A 129 -16.58 -11.03 18.35
CA LYS A 129 -15.32 -11.34 17.62
C LYS A 129 -14.09 -10.77 18.31
N GLY A 130 -14.26 -9.80 19.22
CA GLY A 130 -13.20 -9.04 19.83
C GLY A 130 -12.56 -8.04 18.86
N ASN A 131 -11.34 -7.60 19.19
CA ASN A 131 -10.61 -6.60 18.43
C ASN A 131 -9.74 -7.22 17.34
N CYS A 132 -9.72 -6.59 16.16
CA CYS A 132 -8.82 -6.92 15.06
C CYS A 132 -7.97 -5.70 14.69
N TYR A 133 -6.66 -5.82 14.88
CA TYR A 133 -5.67 -4.79 14.56
C TYR A 133 -5.14 -5.01 13.15
N ILE A 134 -5.26 -4.01 12.28
CA ILE A 134 -4.91 -4.12 10.87
C ILE A 134 -3.88 -3.04 10.51
N GLU A 135 -2.71 -3.47 10.13
CA GLU A 135 -1.68 -2.63 9.52
C GLU A 135 -1.76 -2.73 8.00
N VAL A 136 -1.86 -1.60 7.33
CA VAL A 136 -1.99 -1.52 5.87
C VAL A 136 -0.65 -1.19 5.23
N LYS A 137 -0.27 -1.93 4.19
CA LYS A 137 0.93 -1.64 3.40
C LYS A 137 0.56 -1.47 1.92
N SER A 138 0.99 -0.35 1.33
CA SER A 138 0.86 -0.10 -0.10
C SER A 138 1.94 -0.85 -0.88
N VAL A 139 1.55 -1.69 -1.83
CA VAL A 139 2.47 -2.46 -2.68
C VAL A 139 2.38 -1.95 -4.10
N THR A 140 3.51 -1.44 -4.62
CA THR A 140 3.62 -0.88 -5.97
C THR A 140 4.86 -1.36 -6.72
N LEU A 141 5.76 -2.11 -6.06
CA LEU A 141 6.96 -2.62 -6.69
C LEU A 141 6.64 -3.90 -7.46
N LEU A 142 6.65 -3.82 -8.78
CA LEU A 142 6.60 -4.95 -9.71
C LEU A 142 8.03 -5.18 -10.22
N ASP A 143 8.52 -6.42 -10.13
CA ASP A 143 9.78 -6.82 -10.75
C ASP A 143 9.55 -8.08 -11.59
N GLU A 144 9.57 -7.90 -12.90
CA GLU A 144 9.29 -8.96 -13.88
C GLU A 144 10.57 -9.61 -14.46
N ARG A 145 11.75 -9.23 -13.97
CA ARG A 145 13.03 -9.73 -14.52
C ARG A 145 13.19 -11.23 -14.35
N GLU A 146 12.70 -11.79 -13.25
CA GLU A 146 12.77 -13.21 -12.95
C GLU A 146 11.40 -13.89 -12.96
N ASP A 147 10.33 -13.15 -12.57
CA ASP A 147 9.04 -13.71 -12.22
C ASP A 147 7.89 -12.79 -12.70
N PRO A 148 7.29 -13.02 -13.88
CA PRO A 148 6.21 -12.18 -14.41
C PRO A 148 5.05 -12.01 -13.44
N GLY A 149 4.62 -10.76 -13.23
CA GLY A 149 3.51 -10.39 -12.34
C GLY A 149 3.83 -10.48 -10.85
N MET A 150 5.10 -10.65 -10.48
CA MET A 150 5.52 -10.73 -9.08
C MET A 150 5.68 -9.33 -8.47
N GLY A 151 4.89 -9.04 -7.45
CA GLY A 151 5.02 -7.86 -6.61
C GLY A 151 5.88 -8.10 -5.38
N TYR A 152 6.57 -7.06 -4.94
CA TYR A 152 7.48 -7.11 -3.79
C TYR A 152 7.19 -6.02 -2.76
N PHE A 153 7.41 -6.34 -1.48
CA PHE A 153 7.40 -5.38 -0.39
C PHE A 153 8.47 -5.76 0.65
N PRO A 154 9.22 -4.80 1.20
CA PRO A 154 9.16 -3.35 0.93
C PRO A 154 9.97 -2.94 -0.32
N ASP A 155 9.78 -1.69 -0.78
CA ASP A 155 10.57 -1.08 -1.86
C ASP A 155 11.90 -0.46 -1.39
N ALA A 156 12.12 -0.41 -0.07
CA ALA A 156 13.35 0.03 0.58
C ALA A 156 13.41 -0.54 2.01
N VAL A 157 14.60 -0.59 2.62
CA VAL A 157 14.79 -1.00 4.01
C VAL A 157 13.89 -0.19 4.94
N THR A 158 13.09 -0.87 5.80
CA THR A 158 12.04 -0.25 6.60
C THR A 158 12.09 -0.61 8.09
N ALA A 159 12.80 0.17 8.88
CA ALA A 159 12.79 0.04 10.35
C ALA A 159 11.39 0.25 10.96
N ARG A 160 10.60 1.17 10.38
CA ARG A 160 9.21 1.39 10.81
C ARG A 160 8.33 0.18 10.51
N GLY A 161 8.49 -0.46 9.35
CA GLY A 161 7.76 -1.68 9.02
C GLY A 161 8.07 -2.82 9.99
N ALA A 162 9.35 -3.00 10.33
CA ALA A 162 9.80 -3.98 11.32
C ALA A 162 9.16 -3.75 12.71
N LYS A 163 9.10 -2.50 13.15
CA LYS A 163 8.39 -2.11 14.38
C LYS A 163 6.92 -2.52 14.34
N HIS A 164 6.20 -2.21 13.26
CA HIS A 164 4.77 -2.53 13.14
C HIS A 164 4.50 -4.04 13.18
N LEU A 165 5.40 -4.87 12.60
CA LEU A 165 5.28 -6.32 12.70
C LEU A 165 5.43 -6.82 14.15
N ARG A 166 6.39 -6.28 14.92
CA ARG A 166 6.54 -6.63 16.35
C ARG A 166 5.29 -6.28 17.16
N GLU A 167 4.72 -5.10 16.92
CA GLU A 167 3.48 -4.67 17.58
C GLU A 167 2.28 -5.55 17.20
N LEU A 168 2.15 -5.99 15.95
CA LEU A 168 1.12 -6.93 15.53
C LEU A 168 1.29 -8.29 16.24
N MET A 169 2.51 -8.80 16.35
CA MET A 169 2.79 -10.02 17.11
C MET A 169 2.42 -9.86 18.59
N ALA A 170 2.71 -8.70 19.19
CA ALA A 170 2.32 -8.40 20.58
C ALA A 170 0.79 -8.38 20.74
N MET A 171 0.04 -7.80 19.82
CA MET A 171 -1.44 -7.84 19.84
C MET A 171 -1.96 -9.27 19.72
N LYS A 172 -1.33 -10.10 18.87
CA LYS A 172 -1.68 -11.51 18.76
C LYS A 172 -1.43 -12.26 20.06
N ALA A 173 -0.27 -12.03 20.70
CA ALA A 173 0.07 -12.62 22.01
C ALA A 173 -0.89 -12.16 23.13
N ALA A 174 -1.45 -10.95 23.04
CA ALA A 174 -2.48 -10.43 23.95
C ALA A 174 -3.88 -11.01 23.69
N GLY A 175 -4.04 -11.94 22.74
CA GLY A 175 -5.31 -12.61 22.46
C GLY A 175 -6.19 -11.90 21.41
N HIS A 176 -5.69 -10.86 20.78
CA HIS A 176 -6.42 -10.16 19.71
C HIS A 176 -6.15 -10.78 18.34
N ARG A 177 -7.01 -10.47 17.38
CA ARG A 177 -6.74 -10.72 15.98
C ARG A 177 -5.80 -9.65 15.44
N ALA A 178 -4.79 -10.05 14.66
CA ALA A 178 -3.80 -9.15 14.08
C ALA A 178 -3.60 -9.50 12.60
N VAL A 179 -3.64 -8.49 11.74
CA VAL A 179 -3.62 -8.63 10.28
C VAL A 179 -2.63 -7.65 9.67
N LEU A 180 -1.75 -8.14 8.82
CA LEU A 180 -0.98 -7.34 7.87
C LEU A 180 -1.70 -7.37 6.53
N LEU A 181 -2.28 -6.25 6.12
CA LEU A 181 -3.02 -6.11 4.88
C LEU A 181 -2.16 -5.41 3.82
N PHE A 182 -1.70 -6.16 2.84
CA PHE A 182 -1.07 -5.60 1.65
C PHE A 182 -2.15 -5.15 0.66
N MET A 183 -2.25 -3.83 0.48
CA MET A 183 -3.05 -3.22 -0.58
C MET A 183 -2.20 -3.11 -1.82
N VAL A 184 -2.44 -3.99 -2.80
CA VAL A 184 -1.64 -4.09 -4.02
C VAL A 184 -2.16 -3.09 -5.04
N LEU A 185 -1.51 -1.92 -5.07
CA LEU A 185 -1.94 -0.75 -5.82
C LEU A 185 -1.24 -0.63 -7.19
N HIS A 186 -0.97 -1.77 -7.84
CA HIS A 186 -0.37 -1.90 -9.16
C HIS A 186 -1.13 -2.93 -9.99
N SER A 187 -1.70 -2.53 -11.12
CA SER A 187 -2.58 -3.40 -11.92
C SER A 187 -1.87 -4.61 -12.56
N GLY A 188 -0.55 -4.56 -12.72
CA GLY A 188 0.26 -5.65 -13.27
C GLY A 188 0.67 -6.72 -12.25
N ILE A 189 0.52 -6.45 -10.94
CA ILE A 189 0.89 -7.42 -9.92
C ILE A 189 -0.22 -8.46 -9.77
N SER A 190 0.11 -9.75 -9.93
CA SER A 190 -0.82 -10.88 -9.80
C SER A 190 -0.53 -11.82 -8.64
N ARG A 191 0.64 -11.70 -8.02
CA ARG A 191 1.10 -12.43 -6.83
C ARG A 191 2.15 -11.61 -6.11
N MET A 192 2.43 -11.88 -4.86
CA MET A 192 3.30 -11.07 -4.04
C MET A 192 4.20 -11.93 -3.15
N ARG A 193 5.43 -11.46 -2.90
CA ARG A 193 6.34 -12.02 -1.89
C ARG A 193 7.12 -10.92 -1.15
N PRO A 194 7.71 -11.23 0.01
CA PRO A 194 8.63 -10.33 0.69
C PRO A 194 9.86 -10.04 -0.18
N ALA A 195 10.31 -8.78 -0.17
CA ALA A 195 11.50 -8.33 -0.90
C ALA A 195 12.78 -8.67 -0.14
N THR A 196 13.12 -9.95 -0.03
CA THR A 196 14.30 -10.44 0.72
C THR A 196 15.61 -9.86 0.20
N HIS A 197 15.68 -9.57 -1.09
CA HIS A 197 16.82 -8.92 -1.74
C HIS A 197 16.99 -7.44 -1.39
N ILE A 198 15.93 -6.79 -0.86
CA ILE A 198 15.93 -5.38 -0.43
C ILE A 198 16.04 -5.28 1.10
N ASP A 199 15.20 -6.01 1.82
CA ASP A 199 15.15 -6.01 3.29
C ASP A 199 15.00 -7.44 3.84
N PRO A 200 16.10 -8.19 3.95
CA PRO A 200 16.06 -9.55 4.50
C PRO A 200 15.57 -9.60 5.94
N HIS A 201 15.82 -8.53 6.74
CA HIS A 201 15.35 -8.47 8.10
C HIS A 201 13.82 -8.35 8.19
N TYR A 202 13.21 -7.50 7.36
CA TYR A 202 11.76 -7.39 7.28
C TYR A 202 11.12 -8.69 6.79
N SER A 203 11.73 -9.36 5.82
CA SER A 203 11.26 -10.65 5.32
C SER A 203 11.26 -11.73 6.40
N LEU A 204 12.33 -11.81 7.20
CA LEU A 204 12.40 -12.71 8.35
C LEU A 204 11.33 -12.38 9.40
N LEU A 205 11.07 -11.09 9.67
CA LEU A 205 10.02 -10.68 10.60
C LEU A 205 8.61 -11.03 10.10
N ILE A 206 8.35 -11.01 8.80
CA ILE A 206 7.08 -11.51 8.23
C ILE A 206 6.90 -12.99 8.54
N GLU A 207 7.94 -13.83 8.37
CA GLU A 207 7.90 -15.26 8.70
C GLU A 207 7.62 -15.48 10.18
N GLN A 208 8.29 -14.73 11.05
CA GLN A 208 8.04 -14.77 12.49
C GLN A 208 6.62 -14.34 12.85
N ALA A 209 6.08 -13.31 12.18
CA ALA A 209 4.72 -12.83 12.39
C ALA A 209 3.70 -13.89 11.97
N ILE A 210 3.90 -14.56 10.85
CA ILE A 210 3.08 -15.69 10.40
C ILE A 210 3.11 -16.82 11.45
N ALA A 211 4.30 -17.21 11.91
CA ALA A 211 4.47 -18.24 12.93
C ALA A 211 3.79 -17.87 14.26
N ALA A 212 3.78 -16.58 14.61
CA ALA A 212 3.06 -16.04 15.77
C ALA A 212 1.53 -15.94 15.57
N GLY A 213 1.02 -16.24 14.37
CA GLY A 213 -0.40 -16.23 14.05
C GLY A 213 -0.95 -14.88 13.57
N VAL A 214 -0.09 -13.95 13.14
CA VAL A 214 -0.51 -12.76 12.39
C VAL A 214 -0.97 -13.19 11.00
N GLU A 215 -2.15 -12.74 10.60
CA GLU A 215 -2.71 -13.07 9.28
C GLU A 215 -2.11 -12.14 8.21
N ILE A 216 -1.75 -12.71 7.07
CA ILE A 216 -1.30 -11.94 5.90
C ILE A 216 -2.40 -11.97 4.85
N LEU A 217 -2.87 -10.79 4.48
CA LEU A 217 -3.86 -10.63 3.41
C LEU A 217 -3.26 -9.77 2.30
N CYS A 218 -3.36 -10.23 1.05
CA CYS A 218 -2.95 -9.48 -0.13
C CYS A 218 -4.19 -9.20 -0.98
N TYR A 219 -4.70 -7.99 -0.91
CA TYR A 219 -5.87 -7.57 -1.66
C TYR A 219 -5.48 -6.61 -2.78
N ARG A 220 -5.85 -6.94 -4.01
CA ARG A 220 -5.65 -6.08 -5.17
C ARG A 220 -7.01 -5.49 -5.59
N PRO A 221 -7.24 -4.18 -5.39
CA PRO A 221 -8.35 -3.49 -6.04
C PRO A 221 -8.08 -3.37 -7.54
N HIS A 222 -9.11 -3.22 -8.35
CA HIS A 222 -8.93 -2.69 -9.70
C HIS A 222 -8.42 -1.26 -9.60
N VAL A 223 -7.26 -0.98 -10.17
CA VAL A 223 -6.62 0.35 -10.18
C VAL A 223 -6.78 0.97 -11.55
N GLY A 224 -7.35 2.15 -11.62
CA GLY A 224 -7.53 2.88 -12.87
C GLY A 224 -7.68 4.38 -12.65
N VAL A 225 -7.67 5.14 -13.73
CA VAL A 225 -7.74 6.61 -13.69
C VAL A 225 -9.09 7.17 -13.24
N GLN A 226 -10.14 6.36 -13.28
CA GLN A 226 -11.46 6.74 -12.78
C GLN A 226 -11.61 6.47 -11.29
N GLY A 227 -10.79 5.58 -10.73
CA GLY A 227 -10.86 5.21 -9.33
C GLY A 227 -10.24 3.84 -9.03
N MET A 228 -10.47 3.42 -7.79
CA MET A 228 -10.10 2.09 -7.32
C MET A 228 -11.34 1.40 -6.73
N VAL A 229 -11.67 0.22 -7.24
CA VAL A 229 -12.87 -0.53 -6.83
C VAL A 229 -12.52 -1.96 -6.42
N ALA A 230 -13.43 -2.65 -5.75
CA ALA A 230 -13.23 -4.03 -5.31
C ALA A 230 -12.86 -4.94 -6.49
N GLN A 231 -11.85 -5.81 -6.30
CA GLN A 231 -11.49 -6.84 -7.27
C GLN A 231 -11.29 -8.19 -6.58
N GLY A 232 -10.24 -8.35 -5.72
CA GLY A 232 -10.06 -9.62 -5.02
C GLY A 232 -8.67 -9.83 -4.44
N PHE A 233 -8.49 -11.01 -3.84
CA PHE A 233 -7.21 -11.42 -3.28
C PHE A 233 -6.28 -11.94 -4.38
N ILE A 234 -4.97 -11.78 -4.12
CA ILE A 234 -3.91 -12.41 -4.90
C ILE A 234 -3.06 -13.28 -3.97
N PRO A 235 -2.35 -14.31 -4.50
CA PRO A 235 -1.48 -15.16 -3.70
C PRO A 235 -0.37 -14.37 -3.01
N PHE A 236 -0.10 -14.72 -1.75
CA PHE A 236 1.10 -14.36 -1.02
C PHE A 236 2.03 -15.58 -0.98
N GLU A 237 3.26 -15.42 -1.45
CA GLU A 237 4.27 -16.44 -1.43
C GLU A 237 5.28 -16.11 -0.32
N SER A 238 5.23 -16.82 0.81
CA SER A 238 6.27 -16.70 1.84
C SER A 238 7.59 -17.23 1.26
N GLY A 239 8.66 -16.44 1.34
CA GLY A 239 9.98 -16.94 1.04
C GLY A 239 10.40 -17.90 2.17
N HIS A 240 10.63 -19.16 1.89
CA HIS A 240 11.17 -20.08 2.89
C HIS A 240 12.61 -19.65 3.25
N LEU A 241 12.75 -18.78 4.27
CA LEU A 241 14.04 -18.43 4.87
C LEU A 241 14.38 -19.33 6.06
N LEU A 242 13.44 -20.15 6.53
CA LEU A 242 13.72 -21.12 7.59
C LEU A 242 14.30 -22.39 6.95
N PRO A 243 15.48 -22.87 7.41
CA PRO A 243 16.01 -24.14 6.95
C PRO A 243 15.01 -25.24 7.28
N GLU A 244 14.71 -26.09 6.29
CA GLU A 244 14.01 -27.35 6.53
C GLU A 244 14.85 -28.17 7.52
N GLY A 245 14.37 -28.31 8.75
CA GLY A 245 14.97 -29.21 9.73
C GLY A 245 15.43 -28.57 11.02
N SER A 246 14.49 -28.33 11.91
CA SER A 246 14.71 -28.51 13.36
C SER A 246 13.39 -28.97 13.96
N ALA A 247 13.13 -30.27 13.77
CA ALA A 247 12.20 -31.03 14.60
C ALA A 247 12.95 -31.59 15.80
#